data_af3f1a05214c7fe26a6ce2efe11191c5
#
_entry.id   af3f1a05214c7fe26a6ce2efe11191c5
#
_cell.length_a   1.000
_cell.length_b   1.000
_cell.length_c   1.000
_cell.angle_alpha   90.00
_cell.angle_beta   90.00
_cell.angle_gamma   90.00
#
_symmetry.space_group_name_H-M   'P 1'
#
loop_
_entity.id
_entity.type
_entity.pdbx_description
1 polymer ?
#
loop_
_entity_poly.entity_id
_entity_poly.type
_entity_poly.pdbx_seq_one_letter_code
_entity_poly.pdbx_strand_id
1 'polypeptide(L)'
;RLSLVGSEMCIRDRVKICLADNIPLINIVRKPEQVDLLKSLGAEYVCNSSDDNFKDSLVEAIKATNATLAFDATGGGELSGRILSCMEIAMRTNMKEFSPYGSTQHKQVYIYGALNQSGISLPNNRSFGMYWAIGGWLLTPFLENAGMEKNIELRQRVSSEIKTTFASSYTKEISLAQALSLDEMMVYGSIATGKKYLINPSL
;
A
#
# COMPACT_ATOMS: atom_id res chain seq x y z
N ARG A 1 -3.56 -17.05 10.53
CA ARG A 1 -3.87 -16.14 9.41
C ARG A 1 -3.76 -14.74 9.97
N LEU A 2 -2.62 -14.11 9.77
CA LEU A 2 -2.55 -12.67 9.72
C LEU A 2 -3.28 -12.27 8.42
N SER A 3 -4.57 -12.28 8.47
CA SER A 3 -5.37 -11.55 7.52
C SER A 3 -4.94 -10.09 7.72
N LEU A 4 -4.28 -9.52 6.77
CA LEU A 4 -4.17 -8.09 6.61
C LEU A 4 -5.55 -7.53 6.27
N VAL A 5 -6.44 -7.73 7.21
CA VAL A 5 -7.73 -7.10 7.32
C VAL A 5 -7.42 -5.69 7.74
N GLY A 6 -7.29 -4.84 6.79
CA GLY A 6 -7.02 -3.45 7.07
C GLY A 6 -6.04 -2.86 6.09
N SER A 7 -6.32 -3.00 4.81
CA SER A 7 -5.70 -2.13 3.81
C SER A 7 -5.80 -0.66 4.23
N GLU A 8 -6.89 -0.26 4.88
CA GLU A 8 -7.08 1.10 5.38
C GLU A 8 -6.14 1.46 6.53
N MET A 9 -6.03 0.63 7.57
CA MET A 9 -5.17 0.91 8.70
C MET A 9 -3.70 0.99 8.27
N CYS A 10 -3.23 0.01 7.50
CA CYS A 10 -1.86 0.01 6.97
C CYS A 10 -1.58 1.21 6.05
N ILE A 11 -2.55 1.65 5.24
CA ILE A 11 -2.39 2.81 4.37
C ILE A 11 -2.31 4.09 5.22
N ARG A 12 -3.20 4.26 6.20
CA ARG A 12 -3.20 5.44 7.10
C ARG A 12 -1.91 5.54 7.90
N ASP A 13 -1.46 4.44 8.49
CA ASP A 13 -0.22 4.40 9.27
C ASP A 13 0.99 4.73 8.37
N ARG A 14 1.03 4.19 7.15
CA ARG A 14 2.08 4.50 6.18
C ARG A 14 2.11 5.97 5.80
N VAL A 15 0.95 6.60 5.58
CA VAL A 15 0.88 8.05 5.31
C VAL A 15 1.47 8.83 6.47
N LYS A 16 1.07 8.53 7.70
CA LYS A 16 1.59 9.21 8.90
C LYS A 16 3.10 9.01 9.09
N ILE A 17 3.60 7.79 8.90
CA ILE A 17 5.03 7.48 8.97
C ILE A 17 5.79 8.27 7.92
N CYS A 18 5.35 8.23 6.66
CA CYS A 18 6.04 8.90 5.57
C CYS A 18 6.03 10.43 5.73
N LEU A 19 4.93 11.01 6.23
CA LEU A 19 4.85 12.43 6.54
C LEU A 19 5.83 12.80 7.68
N ALA A 20 5.87 12.02 8.76
CA ALA A 20 6.78 12.26 9.87
C ALA A 20 8.26 12.14 9.46
N ASP A 21 8.57 11.21 8.55
CA ASP A 21 9.92 10.94 8.09
C ASP A 21 10.31 11.75 6.82
N ASN A 22 9.42 12.65 6.34
CA ASN A 22 9.59 13.42 5.09
C ASN A 22 9.89 12.53 3.86
N ILE A 23 9.25 11.38 3.78
CA ILE A 23 9.37 10.43 2.66
C ILE A 23 8.22 10.69 1.69
N PRO A 24 8.48 11.07 0.43
CA PRO A 24 7.45 11.20 -0.58
C PRO A 24 6.73 9.86 -0.79
N LEU A 25 5.39 9.86 -0.68
CA LEU A 25 4.58 8.67 -0.79
C LEU A 25 3.47 8.85 -1.81
N ILE A 26 3.37 7.92 -2.76
CA ILE A 26 2.24 7.80 -3.67
C ILE A 26 1.32 6.70 -3.15
N ASN A 27 0.07 7.06 -2.90
CA ASN A 27 -0.95 6.11 -2.48
C ASN A 27 -1.80 5.70 -3.69
N ILE A 28 -1.97 4.40 -3.89
CA ILE A 28 -2.87 3.86 -4.90
C ILE A 28 -4.06 3.24 -4.19
N VAL A 29 -5.24 3.75 -4.49
CA VAL A 29 -6.52 3.31 -3.92
C VAL A 29 -7.52 2.97 -5.03
N ARG A 30 -8.69 2.43 -4.68
CA ARG A 30 -9.67 1.99 -5.66
C ARG A 30 -11.02 2.70 -5.55
N LYS A 31 -11.24 3.46 -4.48
CA LYS A 31 -12.53 4.12 -4.21
C LYS A 31 -12.33 5.60 -3.93
N PRO A 32 -13.27 6.46 -4.38
CA PRO A 32 -13.20 7.91 -4.11
C PRO A 32 -13.12 8.25 -2.62
N GLU A 33 -13.86 7.53 -1.77
CA GLU A 33 -13.88 7.79 -0.32
C GLU A 33 -12.50 7.56 0.32
N GLN A 34 -11.71 6.65 -0.27
CA GLN A 34 -10.33 6.43 0.17
C GLN A 34 -9.40 7.58 -0.24
N VAL A 35 -9.66 8.19 -1.41
CA VAL A 35 -8.91 9.38 -1.86
C VAL A 35 -9.14 10.52 -0.87
N ASP A 36 -10.40 10.82 -0.54
CA ASP A 36 -10.76 11.90 0.38
C ASP A 36 -10.17 11.68 1.77
N LEU A 37 -10.27 10.45 2.27
CA LEU A 37 -9.67 10.07 3.55
C LEU A 37 -8.16 10.31 3.58
N LEU A 38 -7.42 9.86 2.57
CA LEU A 38 -5.97 10.00 2.57
C LEU A 38 -5.53 11.46 2.39
N LYS A 39 -6.25 12.23 1.58
CA LYS A 39 -6.02 13.66 1.46
C LYS A 39 -6.27 14.39 2.77
N SER A 40 -7.31 14.03 3.52
CA SER A 40 -7.59 14.61 4.85
C SER A 40 -6.49 14.32 5.88
N LEU A 41 -5.71 13.25 5.68
CA LEU A 41 -4.53 12.91 6.49
C LEU A 41 -3.24 13.63 6.04
N GLY A 42 -3.31 14.44 4.97
CA GLY A 42 -2.17 15.17 4.43
C GLY A 42 -1.41 14.43 3.32
N ALA A 43 -1.97 13.34 2.77
CA ALA A 43 -1.34 12.67 1.62
C ALA A 43 -1.38 13.57 0.37
N GLU A 44 -0.21 13.88 -0.18
CA GLU A 44 -0.07 14.74 -1.35
C GLU A 44 -0.44 14.00 -2.64
N TYR A 45 0.09 12.79 -2.84
CA TYR A 45 -0.13 12.00 -4.04
C TYR A 45 -1.06 10.82 -3.75
N VAL A 46 -2.28 10.89 -4.30
CA VAL A 46 -3.29 9.83 -4.19
C VAL A 46 -3.89 9.56 -5.55
N CYS A 47 -3.67 8.37 -6.09
CA CYS A 47 -4.15 7.92 -7.40
C CYS A 47 -5.26 6.88 -7.22
N ASN A 48 -6.40 7.09 -7.82
CA ASN A 48 -7.48 6.10 -7.83
C ASN A 48 -7.35 5.19 -9.06
N SER A 49 -7.11 3.90 -8.82
CA SER A 49 -6.88 2.91 -9.89
C SER A 49 -8.12 2.59 -10.74
N SER A 50 -9.30 3.07 -10.32
CA SER A 50 -10.56 2.93 -11.05
C SER A 50 -10.86 4.11 -11.98
N ASP A 51 -10.09 5.20 -11.90
CA ASP A 51 -10.28 6.37 -12.75
C ASP A 51 -9.67 6.15 -14.14
N ASP A 52 -10.30 6.70 -15.16
CA ASP A 52 -9.83 6.59 -16.55
C ASP A 52 -8.45 7.22 -16.75
N ASN A 53 -8.14 8.29 -16.00
CA ASN A 53 -6.85 8.99 -16.04
C ASN A 53 -5.81 8.43 -15.06
N PHE A 54 -6.05 7.26 -14.44
CA PHE A 54 -5.15 6.66 -13.44
C PHE A 54 -3.70 6.60 -13.91
N LYS A 55 -3.48 6.17 -15.16
CA LYS A 55 -2.13 6.04 -15.72
C LYS A 55 -1.39 7.37 -15.71
N ASP A 56 -2.02 8.42 -16.21
CA ASP A 56 -1.40 9.74 -16.32
C ASP A 56 -1.16 10.36 -14.94
N SER A 57 -2.14 10.23 -14.04
CA SER A 57 -2.01 10.67 -12.64
C SER A 57 -0.86 9.98 -11.92
N LEU A 58 -0.70 8.67 -12.13
CA LEU A 58 0.39 7.91 -11.51
C LEU A 58 1.76 8.28 -12.11
N VAL A 59 1.85 8.48 -13.42
CA VAL A 59 3.09 8.94 -14.09
C VAL A 59 3.52 10.29 -13.55
N GLU A 60 2.61 11.26 -13.44
CA GLU A 60 2.94 12.59 -12.90
C GLU A 60 3.37 12.53 -11.43
N ALA A 61 2.69 11.73 -10.61
CA ALA A 61 3.09 11.51 -9.23
C ALA A 61 4.49 10.87 -9.12
N ILE A 62 4.81 9.90 -9.99
CA ILE A 62 6.14 9.28 -10.04
C ILE A 62 7.20 10.29 -10.48
N LYS A 63 6.92 11.14 -11.46
CA LYS A 63 7.85 12.20 -11.88
C LYS A 63 8.16 13.16 -10.73
N ALA A 64 7.14 13.55 -9.95
CA ALA A 64 7.30 14.45 -8.83
C ALA A 64 8.10 13.84 -7.66
N THR A 65 7.93 12.54 -7.42
CA THR A 65 8.54 11.85 -6.26
C THR A 65 9.82 11.07 -6.61
N ASN A 66 10.10 10.83 -7.89
CA ASN A 66 11.15 9.92 -8.38
C ASN A 66 11.02 8.50 -7.79
N ALA A 67 9.82 8.03 -7.53
CA ALA A 67 9.57 6.73 -6.91
C ALA A 67 10.03 5.57 -7.81
N THR A 68 10.89 4.71 -7.26
CA THR A 68 11.42 3.50 -7.91
C THR A 68 11.02 2.22 -7.19
N LEU A 69 10.37 2.35 -6.05
CA LEU A 69 9.97 1.25 -5.16
C LEU A 69 8.46 1.32 -4.90
N ALA A 70 7.78 0.19 -5.03
CA ALA A 70 6.37 0.07 -4.70
C ALA A 70 6.09 -1.17 -3.84
N PHE A 71 5.01 -1.11 -3.07
CA PHE A 71 4.50 -2.20 -2.26
C PHE A 71 3.05 -2.50 -2.64
N ASP A 72 2.80 -3.70 -3.16
CA ASP A 72 1.49 -4.14 -3.63
C ASP A 72 0.85 -5.10 -2.61
N ALA A 73 -0.26 -4.65 -2.00
CA ALA A 73 -1.07 -5.45 -1.08
C ALA A 73 -2.07 -6.36 -1.82
N THR A 74 -2.34 -6.10 -3.10
CA THR A 74 -3.32 -6.88 -3.86
C THR A 74 -2.79 -8.26 -4.21
N GLY A 75 -1.53 -8.35 -4.59
CA GLY A 75 -0.82 -9.61 -4.86
C GLY A 75 -1.28 -10.35 -6.11
N GLY A 76 -2.18 -9.78 -6.91
CA GLY A 76 -2.69 -10.39 -8.13
C GLY A 76 -3.24 -9.38 -9.12
N GLY A 77 -3.62 -9.85 -10.31
CA GLY A 77 -4.06 -9.00 -11.40
C GLY A 77 -2.92 -8.21 -12.05
N GLU A 78 -3.21 -7.05 -12.60
CA GLU A 78 -2.30 -6.27 -13.45
C GLU A 78 -1.64 -5.08 -12.75
N LEU A 79 -1.97 -4.81 -11.48
CA LEU A 79 -1.56 -3.57 -10.80
C LEU A 79 -0.03 -3.42 -10.76
N SER A 80 0.70 -4.47 -10.40
CA SER A 80 2.17 -4.44 -10.36
C SER A 80 2.77 -4.09 -11.73
N GLY A 81 2.23 -4.65 -12.82
CA GLY A 81 2.64 -4.33 -14.18
C GLY A 81 2.32 -2.89 -14.57
N ARG A 82 1.14 -2.39 -14.21
CA ARG A 82 0.75 -0.99 -14.44
C ARG A 82 1.69 -0.03 -13.71
N ILE A 83 2.07 -0.33 -12.48
CA ILE A 83 3.04 0.46 -11.70
C ILE A 83 4.40 0.50 -12.40
N LEU A 84 4.95 -0.65 -12.79
CA LEU A 84 6.25 -0.75 -13.48
C LEU A 84 6.23 0.03 -14.80
N SER A 85 5.15 -0.06 -15.58
CA SER A 85 4.98 0.68 -16.81
C SER A 85 4.97 2.20 -16.57
N CYS A 86 4.24 2.67 -15.55
CA CYS A 86 4.21 4.08 -15.19
C CYS A 86 5.57 4.59 -14.70
N MET A 87 6.30 3.79 -13.91
CA MET A 87 7.67 4.11 -13.51
C MET A 87 8.59 4.27 -14.71
N GLU A 88 8.54 3.33 -15.67
CA GLU A 88 9.37 3.43 -16.88
C GLU A 88 9.02 4.66 -17.73
N ILE A 89 7.74 4.97 -17.90
CA ILE A 89 7.31 6.17 -18.63
C ILE A 89 7.85 7.43 -17.96
N ALA A 90 7.71 7.55 -16.65
CA ALA A 90 8.19 8.70 -15.88
C ALA A 90 9.72 8.86 -16.00
N MET A 91 10.48 7.76 -15.89
CA MET A 91 11.93 7.78 -15.95
C MET A 91 12.44 8.09 -17.35
N ARG A 92 11.79 7.56 -18.40
CA ARG A 92 12.17 7.85 -19.79
C ARG A 92 12.00 9.31 -20.17
N THR A 93 11.07 10.02 -19.54
CA THR A 93 10.88 11.46 -19.79
C THR A 93 12.12 12.27 -19.41
N ASN A 94 12.92 11.78 -18.44
CA ASN A 94 14.11 12.45 -17.93
C ASN A 94 15.42 11.94 -18.57
N MET A 95 15.33 10.99 -19.54
CA MET A 95 16.52 10.47 -20.22
C MET A 95 17.07 11.50 -21.20
N LYS A 96 18.37 11.71 -21.16
CA LYS A 96 19.09 12.60 -22.09
C LYS A 96 19.32 11.96 -23.46
N GLU A 97 19.43 10.62 -23.48
CA GLU A 97 19.73 9.85 -24.69
C GLU A 97 18.71 8.71 -24.83
N PHE A 98 18.39 8.38 -26.06
CA PHE A 98 17.52 7.24 -26.35
C PHE A 98 18.23 5.92 -26.04
N SER A 99 17.53 5.02 -25.35
CA SER A 99 17.97 3.64 -25.15
C SER A 99 16.87 2.66 -25.58
N PRO A 100 17.17 1.67 -26.43
CA PRO A 100 16.20 0.63 -26.78
C PRO A 100 15.86 -0.28 -25.59
N TYR A 101 16.70 -0.29 -24.55
CA TYR A 101 16.52 -1.09 -23.34
C TYR A 101 15.72 -0.36 -22.24
N GLY A 102 15.37 0.91 -22.45
CA GLY A 102 14.66 1.72 -21.46
C GLY A 102 15.58 2.43 -20.47
N SER A 103 15.01 2.82 -19.34
CA SER A 103 15.72 3.53 -18.28
C SER A 103 16.75 2.64 -17.57
N THR A 104 17.81 3.28 -17.05
CA THR A 104 18.88 2.61 -16.28
C THR A 104 18.60 2.55 -14.78
N GLN A 105 17.46 3.05 -14.34
CA GLN A 105 17.04 2.98 -12.95
C GLN A 105 16.31 1.66 -12.67
N HIS A 106 16.69 0.98 -11.59
CA HIS A 106 15.99 -0.23 -11.15
C HIS A 106 14.60 0.12 -10.62
N LYS A 107 13.59 -0.61 -11.08
CA LYS A 107 12.20 -0.51 -10.64
C LYS A 107 11.82 -1.76 -9.86
N GLN A 108 11.34 -1.59 -8.64
CA GLN A 108 10.99 -2.72 -7.77
C GLN A 108 9.55 -2.64 -7.30
N VAL A 109 8.81 -3.74 -7.46
CA VAL A 109 7.51 -3.92 -6.79
C VAL A 109 7.63 -5.09 -5.82
N TYR A 110 7.34 -4.86 -4.55
CA TYR A 110 7.21 -5.90 -3.54
C TYR A 110 5.74 -6.24 -3.30
N ILE A 111 5.43 -7.53 -3.37
CA ILE A 111 4.13 -8.07 -3.02
C ILE A 111 4.17 -8.50 -1.57
N TYR A 112 3.32 -7.92 -0.73
CA TYR A 112 3.23 -8.23 0.70
C TYR A 112 1.83 -8.67 1.15
N GLY A 113 0.87 -8.74 0.23
CA GLY A 113 -0.50 -9.17 0.49
C GLY A 113 -1.04 -10.07 -0.62
N ALA A 114 -2.23 -10.60 -0.42
CA ALA A 114 -2.92 -11.48 -1.35
C ALA A 114 -4.45 -11.19 -1.32
N LEU A 115 -4.83 -9.93 -1.49
CA LEU A 115 -6.24 -9.52 -1.54
C LEU A 115 -6.92 -9.99 -2.83
N ASN A 116 -6.16 -10.06 -3.91
CA ASN A 116 -6.59 -10.63 -5.18
C ASN A 116 -5.94 -12.00 -5.36
N GLN A 117 -6.74 -13.05 -5.45
CA GLN A 117 -6.27 -14.44 -5.57
C GLN A 117 -6.01 -14.85 -7.03
N SER A 118 -6.28 -13.99 -8.02
CA SER A 118 -5.82 -14.23 -9.37
C SER A 118 -4.30 -14.13 -9.43
N GLY A 119 -3.65 -14.91 -10.25
CA GLY A 119 -2.21 -14.80 -10.45
C GLY A 119 -1.80 -13.40 -10.93
N ILE A 120 -0.51 -13.06 -10.76
CA ILE A 120 0.05 -11.82 -11.28
C ILE A 120 0.03 -11.89 -12.79
N SER A 121 -0.57 -10.88 -13.43
CA SER A 121 -0.60 -10.71 -14.88
C SER A 121 0.29 -9.54 -15.28
N LEU A 122 1.19 -9.77 -16.22
CA LEU A 122 2.14 -8.79 -16.73
C LEU A 122 1.97 -8.58 -18.26
N PRO A 123 0.81 -8.11 -18.69
CA PRO A 123 0.62 -7.79 -20.10
C PRO A 123 1.56 -6.66 -20.49
N ASN A 124 2.11 -6.74 -21.71
CA ASN A 124 3.02 -5.73 -22.25
C ASN A 124 4.27 -5.46 -21.37
N ASN A 125 4.85 -6.52 -20.78
CA ASN A 125 6.05 -6.39 -19.94
C ASN A 125 7.25 -5.70 -20.64
N ARG A 126 7.27 -5.63 -21.98
CA ARG A 126 8.24 -4.82 -22.73
C ARG A 126 8.16 -3.33 -22.42
N SER A 127 7.01 -2.85 -21.92
CA SER A 127 6.83 -1.45 -21.51
C SER A 127 7.52 -1.08 -20.19
N PHE A 128 8.13 -2.04 -19.49
CA PHE A 128 8.82 -1.82 -18.20
C PHE A 128 10.30 -1.46 -18.37
N GLY A 129 10.83 -1.44 -19.61
CA GLY A 129 12.27 -1.44 -19.84
C GLY A 129 12.90 -2.78 -19.47
N MET A 130 14.22 -2.84 -19.29
CA MET A 130 14.94 -4.09 -19.02
C MET A 130 15.48 -4.21 -17.58
N TYR A 131 15.25 -3.19 -16.72
CA TYR A 131 15.81 -3.17 -15.37
C TYR A 131 14.72 -3.02 -14.31
N TRP A 132 14.06 -4.13 -13.98
CA TRP A 132 12.97 -4.21 -13.03
C TRP A 132 12.88 -5.57 -12.34
N ALA A 133 12.18 -5.61 -11.20
CA ALA A 133 11.82 -6.85 -10.53
C ALA A 133 10.46 -6.76 -9.83
N ILE A 134 9.82 -7.92 -9.67
CA ILE A 134 8.71 -8.15 -8.76
C ILE A 134 9.15 -9.23 -7.79
N GLY A 135 8.99 -9.02 -6.51
CA GLY A 135 9.36 -9.97 -5.47
C GLY A 135 8.34 -10.05 -4.33
N GLY A 136 8.29 -11.17 -3.65
CA GLY A 136 7.56 -11.29 -2.40
C GLY A 136 8.27 -10.54 -1.27
N TRP A 137 7.52 -9.96 -0.34
CA TRP A 137 8.05 -9.37 0.88
C TRP A 137 7.34 -9.95 2.10
N LEU A 138 8.10 -10.39 3.08
CA LEU A 138 7.58 -10.96 4.32
C LEU A 138 8.34 -10.35 5.51
N LEU A 139 7.58 -9.98 6.54
CA LEU A 139 8.13 -9.28 7.71
C LEU A 139 9.17 -10.10 8.46
N THR A 140 8.92 -11.40 8.67
CA THR A 140 9.83 -12.25 9.48
C THR A 140 11.23 -12.33 8.88
N PRO A 141 11.44 -12.75 7.61
CA PRO A 141 12.75 -12.74 7.00
C PRO A 141 13.38 -11.33 6.93
N PHE A 142 12.58 -10.30 6.75
CA PHE A 142 13.08 -8.92 6.78
C PHE A 142 13.69 -8.58 8.14
N LEU A 143 13.02 -8.90 9.25
CA LEU A 143 13.51 -8.62 10.59
C LEU A 143 14.76 -9.45 10.93
N GLU A 144 14.82 -10.70 10.48
CA GLU A 144 16.00 -11.56 10.63
C GLU A 144 17.22 -10.97 9.92
N ASN A 145 17.03 -10.53 8.67
CA ASN A 145 18.11 -9.92 7.88
C ASN A 145 18.50 -8.51 8.37
N ALA A 146 17.55 -7.74 8.87
CA ALA A 146 17.81 -6.40 9.43
C ALA A 146 18.60 -6.43 10.76
N GLY A 147 18.56 -7.56 11.45
CA GLY A 147 19.25 -7.76 12.71
C GLY A 147 18.50 -7.27 13.95
N MET A 148 19.03 -7.65 15.11
CA MET A 148 18.37 -7.41 16.41
C MET A 148 18.23 -5.92 16.74
N GLU A 149 19.23 -5.13 16.46
CA GLU A 149 19.22 -3.69 16.74
C GLU A 149 18.08 -2.99 16.02
N LYS A 150 17.95 -3.23 14.70
CA LYS A 150 16.86 -2.67 13.90
C LYS A 150 15.48 -3.18 14.31
N ASN A 151 15.39 -4.44 14.73
CA ASN A 151 14.15 -5.01 15.24
C ASN A 151 13.71 -4.29 16.54
N ILE A 152 14.64 -4.05 17.46
CA ILE A 152 14.38 -3.31 18.71
C ILE A 152 13.94 -1.87 18.39
N GLU A 153 14.64 -1.16 17.52
CA GLU A 153 14.30 0.20 17.08
C GLU A 153 12.85 0.27 16.55
N LEU A 154 12.50 -0.64 15.61
CA LEU A 154 11.16 -0.67 15.03
C LEU A 154 10.07 -0.95 16.09
N ARG A 155 10.32 -1.85 17.02
CA ARG A 155 9.39 -2.14 18.12
C ARG A 155 9.24 -0.97 19.09
N GLN A 156 10.32 -0.28 19.39
CA GLN A 156 10.30 0.92 20.23
C GLN A 156 9.49 2.03 19.56
N ARG A 157 9.67 2.25 18.25
CA ARG A 157 8.88 3.21 17.49
C ARG A 157 7.38 2.88 17.55
N VAL A 158 7.00 1.63 17.29
CA VAL A 158 5.59 1.21 17.38
C VAL A 158 5.05 1.45 18.79
N SER A 159 5.79 1.08 19.84
CA SER A 159 5.36 1.25 21.22
C SER A 159 5.19 2.72 21.61
N SER A 160 6.11 3.58 21.22
CA SER A 160 6.07 5.03 21.54
C SER A 160 4.97 5.76 20.77
N GLU A 161 4.66 5.33 19.55
CA GLU A 161 3.69 5.98 18.67
C GLU A 161 2.32 5.26 18.63
N ILE A 162 2.06 4.31 19.55
CA ILE A 162 0.85 3.47 19.51
C ILE A 162 -0.46 4.25 19.64
N LYS A 163 -0.43 5.40 20.31
CA LYS A 163 -1.59 6.29 20.49
C LYS A 163 -1.69 7.40 19.43
N THR A 164 -0.72 7.51 18.54
CA THR A 164 -0.64 8.56 17.52
C THR A 164 -0.60 7.98 16.12
N THR A 165 0.57 7.61 15.62
CA THR A 165 0.77 7.05 14.29
C THR A 165 0.00 5.74 14.11
N PHE A 166 0.09 4.83 15.07
CA PHE A 166 -0.55 3.51 15.03
C PHE A 166 -1.91 3.45 15.73
N ALA A 167 -2.48 4.60 16.10
CA ALA A 167 -3.79 4.65 16.74
C ALA A 167 -4.89 4.09 15.85
N SER A 168 -5.60 3.08 16.35
CA SER A 168 -6.77 2.52 15.68
C SER A 168 -8.03 3.28 16.03
N SER A 169 -8.91 3.47 15.06
CA SER A 169 -10.27 3.93 15.26
C SER A 169 -11.25 2.79 15.03
N TYR A 170 -12.26 2.71 15.87
CA TYR A 170 -13.32 1.73 15.75
C TYR A 170 -14.63 2.43 15.41
N THR A 171 -15.44 1.82 14.54
CA THR A 171 -16.74 2.39 14.11
C THR A 171 -17.87 2.01 15.04
N LYS A 172 -17.71 0.91 15.77
CA LYS A 172 -18.72 0.41 16.71
C LYS A 172 -18.05 -0.45 17.78
N GLU A 173 -18.57 -0.38 18.99
CA GLU A 173 -18.26 -1.31 20.07
C GLU A 173 -19.44 -2.26 20.26
N ILE A 174 -19.17 -3.56 20.32
CA ILE A 174 -20.18 -4.63 20.40
C ILE A 174 -19.81 -5.66 21.45
N SER A 175 -20.83 -6.29 22.05
CA SER A 175 -20.64 -7.41 22.98
C SER A 175 -20.24 -8.71 22.25
N LEU A 176 -19.80 -9.72 23.00
CA LEU A 176 -19.53 -11.06 22.46
C LEU A 176 -20.78 -11.66 21.81
N ALA A 177 -21.95 -11.50 22.42
CA ALA A 177 -23.20 -12.02 21.85
C ALA A 177 -23.55 -11.35 20.52
N GLN A 178 -23.41 -10.03 20.43
CA GLN A 178 -23.61 -9.27 19.18
C GLN A 178 -22.60 -9.68 18.10
N ALA A 179 -21.35 -9.94 18.45
CA ALA A 179 -20.33 -10.38 17.51
C ALA A 179 -20.65 -11.72 16.84
N LEU A 180 -21.50 -12.54 17.45
CA LEU A 180 -21.98 -13.82 16.90
C LEU A 180 -23.26 -13.68 16.06
N SER A 181 -23.88 -12.48 16.01
CA SER A 181 -25.05 -12.26 15.16
C SER A 181 -24.66 -12.20 13.68
N LEU A 182 -25.50 -12.77 12.82
CA LEU A 182 -25.24 -12.81 11.38
C LEU A 182 -25.11 -11.40 10.79
N ASP A 183 -25.95 -10.46 11.22
CA ASP A 183 -25.95 -9.08 10.71
C ASP A 183 -24.63 -8.38 10.99
N GLU A 184 -24.11 -8.48 12.21
CA GLU A 184 -22.83 -7.86 12.57
C GLU A 184 -21.66 -8.59 11.90
N MET A 185 -21.72 -9.94 11.80
CA MET A 185 -20.71 -10.74 11.08
C MET A 185 -20.62 -10.34 9.61
N MET A 186 -21.73 -10.10 8.94
CA MET A 186 -21.76 -9.63 7.55
C MET A 186 -21.10 -8.27 7.39
N VAL A 187 -21.19 -7.39 8.39
CA VAL A 187 -20.56 -6.05 8.36
C VAL A 187 -19.06 -6.14 8.59
N TYR A 188 -18.61 -6.68 9.73
CA TYR A 188 -17.17 -6.71 10.05
C TYR A 188 -16.41 -7.76 9.22
N GLY A 189 -17.08 -8.80 8.75
CA GLY A 189 -16.51 -9.82 7.87
C GLY A 189 -16.36 -9.38 6.40
N SER A 190 -17.00 -8.27 6.02
CA SER A 190 -16.94 -7.76 4.64
C SER A 190 -15.57 -7.22 4.23
N ILE A 191 -14.61 -7.14 5.15
CA ILE A 191 -13.23 -6.61 4.92
C ILE A 191 -13.28 -5.20 4.27
N ALA A 192 -14.35 -4.45 4.55
CA ALA A 192 -14.57 -3.15 3.96
C ALA A 192 -13.85 -2.05 4.76
N THR A 193 -13.31 -1.09 4.03
CA THR A 193 -12.74 0.15 4.59
C THR A 193 -13.73 0.85 5.52
N GLY A 194 -13.28 1.25 6.71
CA GLY A 194 -14.11 2.00 7.67
C GLY A 194 -15.08 1.16 8.51
N LYS A 195 -15.01 -0.16 8.47
CA LYS A 195 -15.91 -1.04 9.23
C LYS A 195 -15.14 -1.91 10.23
N LYS A 196 -14.49 -1.27 11.20
CA LYS A 196 -13.73 -1.95 12.24
C LYS A 196 -14.49 -1.89 13.58
N TYR A 197 -14.85 -3.04 14.12
CA TYR A 197 -15.55 -3.15 15.38
C TYR A 197 -14.60 -3.50 16.52
N LEU A 198 -14.87 -2.96 17.70
CA LEU A 198 -14.27 -3.37 18.95
C LEU A 198 -15.22 -4.36 19.64
N ILE A 199 -14.75 -5.58 19.88
CA ILE A 199 -15.49 -6.54 20.67
C ILE A 199 -15.10 -6.34 22.13
N ASN A 200 -16.05 -5.91 22.95
CA ASN A 200 -15.87 -5.72 24.38
C ASN A 200 -16.57 -6.86 25.14
N PRO A 201 -15.80 -7.76 25.77
CA PRO A 201 -16.38 -8.88 26.52
C PRO A 201 -17.16 -8.48 27.77
N SER A 202 -17.03 -7.20 28.19
CA SER A 202 -17.67 -6.68 29.40
C SER A 202 -19.03 -6.02 29.13
N LEU A 203 -19.49 -5.98 27.87
CA LEU A 203 -20.81 -5.51 27.48
C LEU A 203 -21.86 -6.62 27.54
#